data_6e4a8a383d41a2bd0ed32c0d293f6385
#
_entry.id   6e4a8a383d41a2bd0ed32c0d293f6385
#
_cell.length_a   1.000
_cell.length_b   1.000
_cell.length_c   1.000
_cell.angle_alpha   90.00
_cell.angle_beta   90.00
_cell.angle_gamma   90.00
#
_symmetry.space_group_name_H-M   'P 1'
#
loop_
_entity.id
_entity.type
_entity.pdbx_description
1 polymer ?
#
loop_
_entity_poly.entity_id
_entity_poly.type
_entity_poly.pdbx_seq_one_letter_code
_entity_poly.pdbx_strand_id
1 'polypeptide(L)'
;MGGFTFPDPREADAEGLVAYGGDLNPERVLAAYAQGIFPWPYDDTTPLLWFSPDPRMVLPPEDLHVSRSLQKLIAKQSFEVRFDSAFDEVIRRCAAVRRPGQRGTWITGEMIRAYGKLHEMGFAHSAEAWREGPLVGGLYGVSLGAAIFGESMFALRPNASKVAFVHMVRQLRAWAFQLVDCQVYTEHLARFGAAPWPRARFLDALAHALAAPTRQGPWR
;
A
#
# COMPACT_ATOMS: atom_id res chain seq x y z
N MET A 1 -24.24 -1.69 -3.98
CA MET A 1 -23.18 -1.93 -2.99
C MET A 1 -23.84 -1.82 -1.62
N GLY A 2 -23.86 -2.91 -0.83
CA GLY A 2 -24.37 -2.90 0.53
C GLY A 2 -23.52 -1.94 1.38
N GLY A 3 -24.14 -0.89 1.92
CA GLY A 3 -23.42 0.23 2.51
C GLY A 3 -22.78 -0.11 3.84
N PHE A 4 -21.48 -0.47 3.82
CA PHE A 4 -20.68 -0.41 5.03
C PHE A 4 -20.41 1.06 5.36
N THR A 5 -20.91 1.52 6.51
CA THR A 5 -20.75 2.90 6.97
C THR A 5 -19.67 2.93 8.04
N PHE A 6 -18.64 3.77 7.84
CA PHE A 6 -17.67 4.11 8.87
C PHE A 6 -18.01 5.48 9.47
N PRO A 7 -17.61 5.76 10.72
CA PRO A 7 -17.59 7.13 11.24
C PRO A 7 -16.76 8.05 10.34
N ASP A 8 -17.01 9.34 10.38
CA ASP A 8 -16.23 10.31 9.61
C ASP A 8 -14.75 10.24 10.04
N PRO A 9 -13.80 9.93 9.14
CA PRO A 9 -12.39 9.89 9.50
C PRO A 9 -11.84 11.21 10.01
N ARG A 10 -12.51 12.34 9.75
CA ARG A 10 -12.14 13.65 10.32
C ARG A 10 -12.31 13.71 11.83
N GLU A 11 -13.19 12.85 12.38
CA GLU A 11 -13.48 12.74 13.82
C GLU A 11 -12.63 11.67 14.52
N ALA A 12 -11.66 11.05 13.83
CA ALA A 12 -10.75 10.07 14.44
C ALA A 12 -10.00 10.70 15.63
N ASP A 13 -9.68 9.87 16.63
CA ASP A 13 -8.95 10.29 17.83
C ASP A 13 -7.51 10.77 17.52
N ALA A 14 -6.76 11.09 18.58
CA ALA A 14 -5.38 11.59 18.44
C ALA A 14 -4.42 10.56 17.84
N GLU A 15 -4.69 9.27 18.00
CA GLU A 15 -3.93 8.18 17.38
C GLU A 15 -4.41 7.86 15.95
N GLY A 16 -5.52 8.47 15.51
CA GLY A 16 -6.13 8.25 14.21
C GLY A 16 -7.09 7.05 14.17
N LEU A 17 -7.51 6.51 15.32
CA LEU A 17 -8.49 5.44 15.39
C LEU A 17 -9.89 5.97 15.03
N VAL A 18 -10.52 5.33 14.03
CA VAL A 18 -11.87 5.67 13.53
C VAL A 18 -12.92 4.71 14.08
N ALA A 19 -12.61 3.42 14.08
CA ALA A 19 -13.55 2.37 14.47
C ALA A 19 -12.82 1.10 14.92
N TYR A 20 -13.56 0.20 15.58
CA TYR A 20 -13.09 -1.13 15.95
C TYR A 20 -14.16 -2.18 15.66
N GLY A 21 -13.71 -3.43 15.47
CA GLY A 21 -14.58 -4.56 15.14
C GLY A 21 -14.88 -4.68 13.64
N GLY A 22 -15.90 -5.47 13.31
CA GLY A 22 -16.22 -5.84 11.94
C GLY A 22 -15.34 -6.99 11.43
N ASP A 23 -15.19 -7.06 10.11
CA ASP A 23 -14.46 -8.11 9.39
C ASP A 23 -13.69 -7.52 8.21
N LEU A 24 -12.83 -8.32 7.60
CA LEU A 24 -12.08 -7.97 6.39
C LEU A 24 -12.81 -8.41 5.09
N ASN A 25 -14.17 -8.35 5.09
CA ASN A 25 -14.92 -8.53 3.86
C ASN A 25 -14.40 -7.55 2.78
N PRO A 26 -14.10 -7.99 1.55
CA PRO A 26 -13.54 -7.14 0.51
C PRO A 26 -14.33 -5.84 0.26
N GLU A 27 -15.66 -5.89 0.27
CA GLU A 27 -16.48 -4.68 0.07
C GLU A 27 -16.31 -3.68 1.22
N ARG A 28 -16.20 -4.17 2.47
CA ARG A 28 -15.92 -3.33 3.65
C ARG A 28 -14.54 -2.70 3.57
N VAL A 29 -13.53 -3.48 3.19
CA VAL A 29 -12.16 -2.98 3.03
C VAL A 29 -12.10 -1.91 1.94
N LEU A 30 -12.73 -2.13 0.79
CA LEU A 30 -12.81 -1.11 -0.27
C LEU A 30 -13.58 0.14 0.16
N ALA A 31 -14.68 -0.02 0.91
CA ALA A 31 -15.44 1.11 1.46
C ALA A 31 -14.62 1.92 2.47
N ALA A 32 -13.77 1.28 3.26
CA ALA A 32 -12.83 1.94 4.17
C ALA A 32 -11.78 2.76 3.39
N TYR A 33 -11.09 2.14 2.42
CA TYR A 33 -10.10 2.84 1.59
C TYR A 33 -10.70 4.03 0.84
N ALA A 34 -11.91 3.90 0.32
CA ALA A 34 -12.61 4.99 -0.34
C ALA A 34 -12.87 6.20 0.60
N GLN A 35 -12.85 6.00 1.90
CA GLN A 35 -12.98 7.04 2.93
C GLN A 35 -11.64 7.42 3.58
N GLY A 36 -10.51 6.94 3.07
CA GLY A 36 -9.19 7.22 3.63
C GLY A 36 -8.89 6.45 4.94
N ILE A 37 -9.63 5.37 5.17
CA ILE A 37 -9.51 4.50 6.34
C ILE A 37 -8.86 3.19 5.93
N PHE A 38 -8.02 2.59 6.78
CA PHE A 38 -7.42 1.29 6.53
C PHE A 38 -7.43 0.40 7.79
N PRO A 39 -7.46 -0.94 7.63
CA PRO A 39 -7.39 -1.86 8.75
C PRO A 39 -5.94 -2.01 9.25
N TRP A 40 -5.77 -2.01 10.57
CA TRP A 40 -4.48 -2.30 11.19
C TRP A 40 -4.69 -3.19 12.42
N PRO A 41 -4.83 -4.51 12.24
CA PRO A 41 -4.98 -5.44 13.35
C PRO A 41 -3.68 -5.58 14.14
N TYR A 42 -3.77 -5.80 15.43
CA TYR A 42 -2.62 -6.17 16.25
C TYR A 42 -2.27 -7.65 16.09
N ASP A 43 -3.30 -8.50 16.04
CA ASP A 43 -3.20 -9.97 15.91
C ASP A 43 -4.55 -10.56 15.46
N ASP A 44 -4.63 -11.90 15.37
CA ASP A 44 -5.87 -12.61 14.98
C ASP A 44 -6.89 -12.74 16.13
N THR A 45 -6.60 -12.27 17.36
CA THR A 45 -7.44 -12.47 18.55
C THR A 45 -8.09 -11.19 19.07
N THR A 46 -7.53 -10.03 18.74
CA THR A 46 -8.06 -8.72 19.11
C THR A 46 -9.07 -8.21 18.08
N PRO A 47 -10.04 -7.39 18.48
CA PRO A 47 -10.93 -6.73 17.53
C PRO A 47 -10.13 -5.97 16.47
N LEU A 48 -10.59 -6.06 15.22
CA LEU A 48 -9.99 -5.32 14.10
C LEU A 48 -10.08 -3.81 14.37
N LEU A 49 -8.99 -3.10 14.14
CA LEU A 49 -8.93 -1.65 14.29
C LEU A 49 -8.83 -0.98 12.91
N TRP A 50 -9.51 0.17 12.78
CA TRP A 50 -9.58 0.96 11.55
C TRP A 50 -9.05 2.36 11.81
N PHE A 51 -8.06 2.77 11.02
CA PHE A 51 -7.31 4.01 11.24
C PHE A 51 -7.38 4.98 10.06
N SER A 52 -7.35 6.27 10.40
CA SER A 52 -7.06 7.38 9.50
C SER A 52 -6.15 8.39 10.20
N PRO A 53 -4.82 8.18 10.18
CA PRO A 53 -3.88 9.03 10.92
C PRO A 53 -3.85 10.48 10.45
N ASP A 54 -3.47 11.38 11.37
CA ASP A 54 -3.12 12.77 11.10
C ASP A 54 -1.77 13.09 11.77
N PRO A 55 -0.71 13.42 11.00
CA PRO A 55 -0.69 13.57 9.55
C PRO A 55 -0.71 12.24 8.79
N ARG A 56 -1.17 12.29 7.53
CA ARG A 56 -1.10 11.18 6.58
C ARG A 56 0.16 11.29 5.72
N MET A 57 0.91 10.21 5.57
CA MET A 57 2.08 10.16 4.70
C MET A 57 1.68 9.92 3.25
N VAL A 58 2.02 10.84 2.33
CA VAL A 58 1.55 10.83 0.94
C VAL A 58 2.71 11.07 -0.03
N LEU A 59 2.70 10.38 -1.16
CA LEU A 59 3.61 10.63 -2.29
C LEU A 59 2.79 10.85 -3.57
N PRO A 60 2.67 12.08 -4.08
CA PRO A 60 2.26 12.28 -5.47
C PRO A 60 3.27 11.61 -6.40
N PRO A 61 2.84 10.82 -7.43
CA PRO A 61 3.79 10.10 -8.30
C PRO A 61 4.80 10.99 -9.04
N GLU A 62 4.46 12.26 -9.28
CA GLU A 62 5.34 13.26 -9.87
C GLU A 62 6.49 13.69 -8.95
N ASP A 63 6.30 13.61 -7.63
CA ASP A 63 7.29 14.00 -6.62
C ASP A 63 8.29 12.88 -6.31
N LEU A 64 8.23 11.75 -7.03
CA LEU A 64 9.12 10.61 -6.80
C LEU A 64 10.59 11.02 -6.92
N HIS A 65 11.29 10.99 -5.80
CA HIS A 65 12.74 11.18 -5.72
C HIS A 65 13.46 9.84 -5.76
N VAL A 66 14.43 9.70 -6.67
CA VAL A 66 15.28 8.50 -6.77
C VAL A 66 16.75 8.89 -6.63
N SER A 67 17.44 8.39 -5.61
CA SER A 67 18.84 8.71 -5.39
C SER A 67 19.72 8.27 -6.58
N ARG A 68 20.83 8.98 -6.81
CA ARG A 68 21.76 8.69 -7.89
C ARG A 68 22.29 7.24 -7.88
N SER A 69 22.54 6.69 -6.68
CA SER A 69 23.00 5.29 -6.53
C SER A 69 21.93 4.29 -6.95
N LEU A 70 20.66 4.54 -6.57
CA LEU A 70 19.54 3.68 -6.97
C LEU A 70 19.24 3.80 -8.47
N GLN A 71 19.34 5.00 -9.06
CA GLN A 71 19.22 5.19 -10.51
C GLN A 71 20.27 4.36 -11.29
N LYS A 72 21.52 4.40 -10.84
CA LYS A 72 22.60 3.59 -11.44
C LYS A 72 22.33 2.08 -11.31
N LEU A 73 21.77 1.64 -10.18
CA LEU A 73 21.41 0.24 -9.98
C LEU A 73 20.28 -0.20 -10.91
N ILE A 74 19.24 0.63 -11.05
CA ILE A 74 18.12 0.38 -11.97
C ILE A 74 18.62 0.33 -13.42
N ALA A 75 19.49 1.26 -13.83
CA ALA A 75 20.06 1.29 -15.17
C ALA A 75 20.90 0.05 -15.51
N LYS A 76 21.49 -0.63 -14.51
CA LYS A 76 22.19 -1.90 -14.68
C LYS A 76 21.27 -3.11 -14.89
N GLN A 77 19.94 -2.92 -14.76
CA GLN A 77 18.94 -4.00 -14.90
C GLN A 77 19.26 -5.24 -14.05
N SER A 78 19.82 -5.03 -12.84
CA SER A 78 20.21 -6.12 -11.92
C SER A 78 19.03 -6.87 -11.32
N PHE A 79 17.81 -6.36 -11.52
CA PHE A 79 16.53 -6.97 -11.13
C PHE A 79 15.57 -6.90 -12.30
N GLU A 80 14.85 -7.97 -12.54
CA GLU A 80 13.66 -7.97 -13.38
C GLU A 80 12.47 -7.52 -12.52
N VAL A 81 11.66 -6.59 -13.02
CA VAL A 81 10.45 -6.14 -12.30
C VAL A 81 9.22 -6.64 -13.05
N ARG A 82 8.33 -7.29 -12.31
CA ARG A 82 7.03 -7.77 -12.80
C ARG A 82 5.91 -7.20 -11.93
N PHE A 83 4.70 -7.20 -12.46
CA PHE A 83 3.49 -6.81 -11.74
C PHE A 83 2.53 -7.99 -11.70
N ASP A 84 1.85 -8.17 -10.57
CA ASP A 84 0.78 -9.15 -10.36
C ASP A 84 1.14 -10.60 -10.75
N SER A 85 2.44 -10.92 -10.82
CA SER A 85 2.90 -12.25 -11.23
C SER A 85 3.03 -13.22 -10.05
N ALA A 86 3.12 -12.70 -8.82
CA ALA A 86 3.32 -13.48 -7.59
C ALA A 86 2.72 -12.82 -6.34
N PHE A 87 1.52 -12.23 -6.45
CA PHE A 87 0.87 -11.49 -5.36
C PHE A 87 0.84 -12.26 -4.03
N ASP A 88 0.43 -13.52 -4.08
CA ASP A 88 0.34 -14.40 -2.91
C ASP A 88 1.69 -14.63 -2.22
N GLU A 89 2.77 -14.73 -3.00
CA GLU A 89 4.11 -14.84 -2.45
C GLU A 89 4.56 -13.52 -1.83
N VAL A 90 4.27 -12.40 -2.49
CA VAL A 90 4.61 -11.05 -1.99
C VAL A 90 3.98 -10.81 -0.63
N ILE A 91 2.66 -11.00 -0.47
CA ILE A 91 1.98 -10.74 0.81
C ILE A 91 2.48 -11.67 1.93
N ARG A 92 2.71 -12.96 1.65
CA ARG A 92 3.29 -13.90 2.64
C ARG A 92 4.72 -13.52 3.02
N ARG A 93 5.54 -13.06 2.08
CA ARG A 93 6.89 -12.55 2.35
C ARG A 93 6.85 -11.28 3.20
N CYS A 94 5.92 -10.37 2.93
CA CYS A 94 5.70 -9.18 3.75
C CYS A 94 5.30 -9.54 5.18
N ALA A 95 4.43 -10.53 5.36
CA ALA A 95 4.03 -11.04 6.68
C ALA A 95 5.18 -11.70 7.44
N ALA A 96 6.15 -12.31 6.76
CA ALA A 96 7.30 -12.97 7.37
C ALA A 96 8.46 -12.03 7.73
N VAL A 97 8.42 -10.75 7.33
CA VAL A 97 9.49 -9.79 7.65
C VAL A 97 9.51 -9.48 9.15
N ARG A 98 10.62 -9.78 9.81
CA ARG A 98 10.88 -9.31 11.17
C ARG A 98 11.28 -7.84 11.14
N ARG A 99 10.52 -6.99 11.84
CA ARG A 99 10.83 -5.56 11.98
C ARG A 99 11.36 -5.28 13.38
N PRO A 100 12.47 -4.52 13.50
CA PRO A 100 12.99 -4.12 14.82
C PRO A 100 11.88 -3.45 15.65
N GLY A 101 11.74 -3.85 16.91
CA GLY A 101 10.75 -3.26 17.82
C GLY A 101 9.31 -3.80 17.70
N GLN A 102 9.01 -4.68 16.73
CA GLN A 102 7.71 -5.32 16.61
C GLN A 102 7.76 -6.79 17.05
N ARG A 103 6.81 -7.19 17.91
CA ARG A 103 6.56 -8.60 18.26
C ARG A 103 5.56 -9.17 17.22
N GLY A 104 6.06 -9.91 16.22
CA GLY A 104 5.21 -10.50 15.19
C GLY A 104 4.97 -9.57 13.99
N THR A 105 3.88 -9.83 13.28
CA THR A 105 3.44 -9.04 12.12
C THR A 105 1.97 -8.63 12.30
N TRP A 106 1.60 -7.45 11.80
CA TRP A 106 0.22 -7.02 11.72
C TRP A 106 -0.51 -7.63 10.49
N ILE A 107 0.23 -8.27 9.57
CA ILE A 107 -0.36 -8.96 8.42
C ILE A 107 -0.78 -10.36 8.88
N THR A 108 -2.01 -10.46 9.37
CA THR A 108 -2.58 -11.69 9.91
C THR A 108 -2.96 -12.68 8.79
N GLY A 109 -3.29 -13.91 9.18
CA GLY A 109 -3.80 -14.90 8.23
C GLY A 109 -5.12 -14.47 7.57
N GLU A 110 -5.95 -13.73 8.29
CA GLU A 110 -7.19 -13.16 7.75
C GLU A 110 -6.90 -12.07 6.72
N MET A 111 -5.94 -11.18 6.99
CA MET A 111 -5.50 -10.19 6.01
C MET A 111 -4.98 -10.82 4.73
N ILE A 112 -4.13 -11.87 4.84
CA ILE A 112 -3.62 -12.56 3.64
C ILE A 112 -4.77 -13.07 2.77
N ARG A 113 -5.81 -13.68 3.36
CA ARG A 113 -6.99 -14.15 2.63
C ARG A 113 -7.80 -13.00 2.02
N ALA A 114 -8.05 -11.94 2.79
CA ALA A 114 -8.85 -10.80 2.36
C ALA A 114 -8.19 -10.06 1.18
N TYR A 115 -6.88 -9.78 1.29
CA TYR A 115 -6.14 -9.09 0.22
C TYR A 115 -5.88 -9.99 -0.99
N GLY A 116 -5.75 -11.31 -0.80
CA GLY A 116 -5.77 -12.27 -1.90
C GLY A 116 -7.09 -12.21 -2.68
N LYS A 117 -8.22 -12.09 -1.97
CA LYS A 117 -9.54 -11.91 -2.61
C LYS A 117 -9.65 -10.57 -3.34
N LEU A 118 -9.13 -9.48 -2.76
CA LEU A 118 -9.07 -8.18 -3.45
C LEU A 118 -8.21 -8.25 -4.71
N HIS A 119 -7.14 -9.04 -4.70
CA HIS A 119 -6.32 -9.27 -5.88
C HIS A 119 -7.07 -10.04 -6.97
N GLU A 120 -7.78 -11.13 -6.64
CA GLU A 120 -8.66 -11.85 -7.57
C GLU A 120 -9.73 -10.94 -8.18
N MET A 121 -10.26 -9.98 -7.39
CA MET A 121 -11.22 -8.98 -7.84
C MET A 121 -10.58 -7.85 -8.67
N GLY A 122 -9.25 -7.79 -8.78
CA GLY A 122 -8.50 -6.79 -9.53
C GLY A 122 -8.34 -5.44 -8.85
N PHE A 123 -8.40 -5.39 -7.50
CA PHE A 123 -8.20 -4.17 -6.70
C PHE A 123 -6.87 -4.16 -5.94
N ALA A 124 -6.31 -5.31 -5.59
CA ALA A 124 -5.02 -5.37 -4.94
C ALA A 124 -3.94 -5.82 -5.95
N HIS A 125 -2.80 -5.15 -5.90
CA HIS A 125 -1.73 -5.30 -6.88
C HIS A 125 -0.37 -5.39 -6.21
N SER A 126 0.56 -6.08 -6.86
CA SER A 126 1.94 -6.21 -6.43
C SER A 126 2.94 -5.73 -7.49
N ALA A 127 4.11 -5.29 -7.02
CA ALA A 127 5.30 -5.13 -7.84
C ALA A 127 6.41 -6.01 -7.26
N GLU A 128 7.02 -6.82 -8.10
CA GLU A 128 8.00 -7.83 -7.72
C GLU A 128 9.37 -7.52 -8.33
N ALA A 129 10.41 -7.68 -7.51
CA ALA A 129 11.79 -7.66 -7.98
C ALA A 129 12.35 -9.09 -7.97
N TRP A 130 12.71 -9.56 -9.15
CA TRP A 130 13.27 -10.88 -9.40
C TRP A 130 14.75 -10.78 -9.73
N ARG A 131 15.54 -11.75 -9.29
CA ARG A 131 16.96 -11.82 -9.64
C ARG A 131 17.40 -13.25 -9.80
N GLU A 132 17.95 -13.59 -10.97
CA GLU A 132 18.49 -14.91 -11.27
C GLU A 132 17.47 -16.05 -11.07
N GLY A 133 16.17 -15.76 -11.28
CA GLY A 133 15.04 -16.67 -11.13
C GLY A 133 14.18 -16.46 -9.90
N PRO A 134 14.69 -16.34 -8.65
CA PRO A 134 13.86 -16.17 -7.45
C PRO A 134 13.32 -14.74 -7.26
N LEU A 135 12.15 -14.66 -6.60
CA LEU A 135 11.59 -13.43 -6.06
C LEU A 135 12.41 -12.95 -4.86
N VAL A 136 13.02 -11.78 -4.95
CA VAL A 136 13.97 -11.26 -3.94
C VAL A 136 13.52 -9.96 -3.27
N GLY A 137 12.42 -9.38 -3.70
CA GLY A 137 11.80 -8.21 -3.07
C GLY A 137 10.48 -7.88 -3.74
N GLY A 138 9.67 -7.07 -3.09
CA GLY A 138 8.38 -6.66 -3.63
C GLY A 138 7.58 -5.84 -2.63
N LEU A 139 6.44 -5.36 -3.10
CA LEU A 139 5.44 -4.64 -2.32
C LEU A 139 4.06 -4.93 -2.89
N TYR A 140 3.04 -4.66 -2.08
CA TYR A 140 1.65 -4.71 -2.53
C TYR A 140 0.84 -3.52 -2.00
N GLY A 141 -0.28 -3.27 -2.63
CA GLY A 141 -1.22 -2.23 -2.25
C GLY A 141 -2.58 -2.41 -2.90
N VAL A 142 -3.54 -1.58 -2.48
CA VAL A 142 -4.91 -1.54 -3.00
C VAL A 142 -5.07 -0.33 -3.91
N SER A 143 -5.73 -0.49 -5.05
CA SER A 143 -5.97 0.57 -6.05
C SER A 143 -7.44 0.91 -6.14
N LEU A 144 -7.78 2.19 -5.99
CA LEU A 144 -9.12 2.73 -6.21
C LEU A 144 -9.02 4.09 -6.94
N GLY A 145 -9.79 4.23 -8.01
CA GLY A 145 -9.69 5.44 -8.83
C GLY A 145 -8.25 5.65 -9.33
N ALA A 146 -7.74 6.86 -9.18
CA ALA A 146 -6.36 7.24 -9.44
C ALA A 146 -5.49 7.26 -8.17
N ALA A 147 -5.85 6.51 -7.12
CA ALA A 147 -5.09 6.36 -5.89
C ALA A 147 -4.63 4.91 -5.69
N ILE A 148 -3.44 4.72 -5.11
CA ILE A 148 -2.97 3.44 -4.59
C ILE A 148 -2.65 3.60 -3.10
N PHE A 149 -3.07 2.63 -2.30
CA PHE A 149 -2.81 2.53 -0.88
C PHE A 149 -1.71 1.48 -0.67
N GLY A 150 -0.51 1.94 -0.32
CA GLY A 150 0.63 1.07 -0.10
C GLY A 150 0.52 0.35 1.23
N GLU A 151 0.57 -0.98 1.21
CA GLU A 151 0.39 -1.81 2.41
C GLU A 151 1.72 -2.18 3.05
N SER A 152 2.52 -2.93 2.33
CA SER A 152 3.76 -3.46 2.88
C SER A 152 4.76 -3.79 1.79
N MET A 153 6.04 -3.89 2.20
CA MET A 153 7.13 -4.32 1.31
C MET A 153 8.12 -5.21 2.04
N PHE A 154 8.82 -6.05 1.27
CA PHE A 154 9.91 -6.90 1.76
C PHE A 154 11.12 -6.85 0.83
N ALA A 155 12.31 -7.16 1.37
CA ALA A 155 13.54 -7.31 0.59
C ALA A 155 14.41 -8.43 1.17
N LEU A 156 14.75 -9.42 0.35
CA LEU A 156 15.70 -10.49 0.64
C LEU A 156 17.11 -10.16 0.08
N ARG A 157 17.19 -9.17 -0.78
CA ARG A 157 18.44 -8.63 -1.33
C ARG A 157 18.47 -7.10 -1.18
N PRO A 158 19.63 -6.51 -0.96
CA PRO A 158 19.76 -5.05 -0.84
C PRO A 158 19.11 -4.33 -2.03
N ASN A 159 18.29 -3.33 -1.73
CA ASN A 159 17.57 -2.49 -2.69
C ASN A 159 16.46 -3.15 -3.52
N ALA A 160 16.16 -4.44 -3.36
CA ALA A 160 15.16 -5.13 -4.17
C ALA A 160 13.76 -4.47 -4.02
N SER A 161 13.29 -4.22 -2.79
CA SER A 161 12.01 -3.51 -2.57
C SER A 161 12.03 -2.07 -3.08
N LYS A 162 13.18 -1.38 -3.01
CA LYS A 162 13.33 -0.02 -3.54
C LYS A 162 13.20 0.02 -5.06
N VAL A 163 13.78 -0.97 -5.75
CA VAL A 163 13.65 -1.10 -7.21
C VAL A 163 12.19 -1.36 -7.58
N ALA A 164 11.53 -2.33 -6.93
CA ALA A 164 10.11 -2.60 -7.14
C ALA A 164 9.25 -1.35 -6.91
N PHE A 165 9.47 -0.62 -5.80
CA PHE A 165 8.75 0.61 -5.47
C PHE A 165 8.92 1.69 -6.54
N VAL A 166 10.15 1.97 -6.98
CA VAL A 166 10.41 2.97 -8.02
C VAL A 166 9.72 2.60 -9.33
N HIS A 167 9.75 1.33 -9.73
CA HIS A 167 9.07 0.88 -10.94
C HIS A 167 7.55 1.00 -10.80
N MET A 168 6.98 0.63 -9.64
CA MET A 168 5.55 0.82 -9.39
C MET A 168 5.16 2.29 -9.50
N VAL A 169 5.83 3.20 -8.81
CA VAL A 169 5.47 4.63 -8.84
C VAL A 169 5.63 5.23 -10.25
N ARG A 170 6.67 4.84 -11.00
CA ARG A 170 6.83 5.26 -12.40
C ARG A 170 5.70 4.76 -13.29
N GLN A 171 5.26 3.52 -13.09
CA GLN A 171 4.13 2.95 -13.83
C GLN A 171 2.80 3.64 -13.46
N LEU A 172 2.59 3.92 -12.17
CA LEU A 172 1.44 4.68 -11.69
C LEU A 172 1.40 6.08 -12.31
N ARG A 173 2.54 6.77 -12.36
CA ARG A 173 2.67 8.07 -13.04
C ARG A 173 2.30 7.97 -14.53
N ALA A 174 2.79 6.95 -15.24
CA ALA A 174 2.47 6.72 -16.64
C ALA A 174 0.96 6.43 -16.87
N TRP A 175 0.27 5.88 -15.86
CA TRP A 175 -1.18 5.65 -15.87
C TRP A 175 -1.99 6.81 -15.29
N ALA A 176 -1.38 7.97 -15.06
CA ALA A 176 -2.01 9.17 -14.53
C ALA A 176 -2.62 9.00 -13.12
N PHE A 177 -2.05 8.11 -12.30
CA PHE A 177 -2.38 8.09 -10.88
C PHE A 177 -1.94 9.40 -10.22
N GLN A 178 -2.73 9.85 -9.25
CA GLN A 178 -2.54 11.14 -8.59
C GLN A 178 -1.98 10.98 -7.17
N LEU A 179 -2.18 9.81 -6.54
CA LEU A 179 -1.93 9.63 -5.13
C LEU A 179 -1.33 8.25 -4.83
N VAL A 180 -0.18 8.23 -4.14
CA VAL A 180 0.34 7.06 -3.44
C VAL A 180 0.19 7.33 -1.95
N ASP A 181 -0.77 6.68 -1.32
CA ASP A 181 -0.97 6.72 0.11
C ASP A 181 0.03 5.81 0.79
N CYS A 182 0.95 6.39 1.53
CA CYS A 182 1.97 5.71 2.31
C CYS A 182 1.57 5.53 3.78
N GLN A 183 0.34 5.92 4.14
CA GLN A 183 -0.31 5.78 5.44
C GLN A 183 0.43 6.51 6.57
N VAL A 184 1.52 5.95 7.09
CA VAL A 184 2.27 6.50 8.23
C VAL A 184 3.69 6.90 7.83
N TYR A 185 4.27 7.83 8.59
CA TYR A 185 5.63 8.29 8.35
C TYR A 185 6.64 7.16 8.50
N THR A 186 7.52 7.03 7.51
CA THR A 186 8.78 6.30 7.61
C THR A 186 9.88 7.08 6.92
N GLU A 187 11.08 7.11 7.51
CA GLU A 187 12.24 7.74 6.86
C GLU A 187 12.54 7.13 5.49
N HIS A 188 12.23 5.83 5.33
CA HIS A 188 12.39 5.12 4.07
C HIS A 188 11.56 5.75 2.94
N LEU A 189 10.28 6.03 3.18
CA LEU A 189 9.36 6.62 2.21
C LEU A 189 9.62 8.13 2.03
N ALA A 190 10.01 8.83 3.10
CA ALA A 190 10.41 10.24 3.02
C ALA A 190 11.59 10.45 2.05
N ARG A 191 12.54 9.53 2.00
CA ARG A 191 13.67 9.56 1.03
C ARG A 191 13.23 9.42 -0.43
N PHE A 192 12.03 8.89 -0.68
CA PHE A 192 11.42 8.82 -2.02
C PHE A 192 10.55 10.04 -2.36
N GLY A 193 10.48 11.05 -1.48
CA GLY A 193 9.69 12.25 -1.71
C GLY A 193 8.33 12.25 -1.03
N ALA A 194 7.95 11.15 -0.34
CA ALA A 194 6.73 11.17 0.44
C ALA A 194 6.80 12.22 1.57
N ALA A 195 5.70 12.90 1.82
CA ALA A 195 5.60 13.97 2.81
C ALA A 195 4.37 13.82 3.70
N PRO A 196 4.42 14.28 4.96
CA PRO A 196 3.25 14.29 5.82
C PRO A 196 2.28 15.41 5.37
N TRP A 197 1.03 15.03 5.09
CA TRP A 197 -0.06 15.95 4.80
C TRP A 197 -1.05 15.98 5.96
N PRO A 198 -1.65 17.13 6.28
CA PRO A 198 -2.83 17.14 7.13
C PRO A 198 -3.90 16.20 6.57
N ARG A 199 -4.55 15.43 7.45
CA ARG A 199 -5.58 14.44 7.05
C ARG A 199 -6.67 15.08 6.17
N ALA A 200 -7.12 16.30 6.48
CA ALA A 200 -8.11 17.00 5.68
C ALA A 200 -7.65 17.17 4.22
N ARG A 201 -6.40 17.62 3.99
CA ARG A 201 -5.82 17.73 2.64
C ARG A 201 -5.76 16.39 1.92
N PHE A 202 -5.37 15.34 2.63
CA PHE A 202 -5.32 13.98 2.08
C PHE A 202 -6.71 13.52 1.65
N LEU A 203 -7.74 13.69 2.48
CA LEU A 203 -9.11 13.27 2.18
C LEU A 203 -9.70 14.02 0.99
N ASP A 204 -9.41 15.32 0.84
CA ASP A 204 -9.86 16.11 -0.31
C ASP A 204 -9.15 15.65 -1.61
N ALA A 205 -7.86 15.37 -1.56
CA ALA A 205 -7.11 14.82 -2.68
C ALA A 205 -7.57 13.39 -3.04
N LEU A 206 -7.88 12.56 -2.05
CA LEU A 206 -8.42 11.23 -2.25
C LEU A 206 -9.78 11.28 -2.94
N ALA A 207 -10.68 12.15 -2.48
CA ALA A 207 -11.99 12.32 -3.11
C ALA A 207 -11.86 12.70 -4.59
N HIS A 208 -10.88 13.55 -4.93
CA HIS A 208 -10.58 13.91 -6.32
C HIS A 208 -10.04 12.72 -7.12
N ALA A 209 -9.09 11.96 -6.55
CA ALA A 209 -8.52 10.78 -7.20
C ALA A 209 -9.55 9.67 -7.45
N LEU A 210 -10.51 9.51 -6.55
CA LEU A 210 -11.58 8.51 -6.66
C LEU A 210 -12.61 8.84 -7.76
N ALA A 211 -12.65 10.07 -8.26
CA ALA A 211 -13.50 10.43 -9.38
C ALA A 211 -13.04 9.80 -10.72
N ALA A 212 -11.78 9.38 -10.79
CA ALA A 212 -11.26 8.64 -11.93
C ALA A 212 -11.72 7.17 -11.89
N PRO A 213 -11.87 6.49 -13.05
CA PRO A 213 -12.18 5.07 -13.10
C PRO A 213 -11.05 4.25 -12.47
N THR A 214 -11.40 3.25 -11.67
CA THR A 214 -10.42 2.29 -11.11
C THR A 214 -9.84 1.41 -12.22
N ARG A 215 -8.51 1.31 -12.28
CA ARG A 215 -7.82 0.38 -13.16
C ARG A 215 -7.84 -1.02 -12.55
N GLN A 216 -8.94 -1.75 -12.77
CA GLN A 216 -9.11 -3.13 -12.32
C GLN A 216 -8.39 -4.14 -13.23
N GLY A 217 -8.20 -5.34 -12.68
CA GLY A 217 -7.60 -6.47 -13.39
C GLY A 217 -6.09 -6.52 -13.22
N PRO A 218 -5.44 -7.57 -13.76
CA PRO A 218 -4.01 -7.75 -13.55
C PRO A 218 -3.21 -6.64 -14.23
N TRP A 219 -2.27 -6.08 -13.50
CA TRP A 219 -1.31 -5.12 -14.04
C TRP A 219 -0.20 -5.87 -14.79
N ARG A 220 0.08 -5.43 -16.01
CA ARG A 220 1.09 -6.04 -16.88
C ARG A 220 1.84 -4.96 -17.65
#